data_7ccb4c1e4956c016ca10ab49ae51551f
#
_entry.id   7ccb4c1e4956c016ca10ab49ae51551f
#
_cell.length_a   1.000
_cell.length_b   1.000
_cell.length_c   1.000
_cell.angle_alpha   90.00
_cell.angle_beta   90.00
_cell.angle_gamma   90.00
#
_symmetry.space_group_name_H-M   'P 1'
#
loop_
_entity.id
_entity.type
_entity.pdbx_description
1 polymer ?
#
loop_
_entity_poly.entity_id
_entity_poly.type
_entity_poly.pdbx_seq_one_letter_code
_entity_poly.pdbx_strand_id
1 'polypeptide(L)'
;DTNNQVLENRAEINGYVDEKYNTNTNHSKETIEHNGKMYTLVEDSKNTEGTMTLQDTVVTYYYLQNTKATVRYVERNPETGEIVKDLEEPTVKEGLVGDEFVTNAKNFLGYKLVESPEKTTINLTKEEQTLIYYYEPVYSGLVENHIDEITGKLLETEVHDIQIGEKYNIPSKKIEGYDVVETKLPENATGIMGEELVTVNYYYIKKAVLEVNYLDVLTNKPLTEQIVDNTKHEGDKYTTEEKSFEGYDLVKVEGNKEGTMVVETDETGTITNNKTIVTYYYARKSAGVVEHHIDIKTNKDIEEPILHEGHVGDEYDIKAKDFLSYKLVEKDEEGNSKLPEN
;
A
#
# COMPACT_ATOMS: atom_id res chain seq x y z
N ASP A 1 -17.17 61.76 9.63
CA ASP A 1 -15.73 61.61 9.49
C ASP A 1 -15.01 62.53 10.49
N THR A 2 -13.97 61.98 11.13
CA THR A 2 -13.15 62.74 12.10
C THR A 2 -12.49 64.01 11.52
N ASN A 3 -12.54 64.19 10.20
CA ASN A 3 -11.98 65.35 9.51
C ASN A 3 -13.03 66.41 9.06
N ASN A 4 -14.30 66.26 9.42
CA ASN A 4 -15.42 67.15 9.03
C ASN A 4 -15.46 67.38 7.49
N GLN A 5 -15.19 66.34 6.70
CA GLN A 5 -15.29 66.46 5.24
C GLN A 5 -16.74 66.55 4.81
N VAL A 6 -17.05 67.50 3.91
CA VAL A 6 -18.37 67.59 3.31
C VAL A 6 -18.57 66.51 2.28
N LEU A 7 -19.57 65.62 2.46
CA LEU A 7 -19.88 64.52 1.61
C LEU A 7 -20.86 64.86 0.48
N GLU A 8 -21.81 65.73 0.74
CA GLU A 8 -22.76 66.32 -0.23
C GLU A 8 -22.84 67.84 -0.15
N ASN A 9 -23.21 68.46 -1.25
CA ASN A 9 -23.39 69.89 -1.29
C ASN A 9 -24.55 70.30 -0.38
N ARG A 10 -24.45 71.52 0.19
CA ARG A 10 -25.49 72.12 0.99
C ARG A 10 -26.78 72.27 0.18
N ALA A 11 -27.89 71.81 0.76
CA ALA A 11 -29.24 72.09 0.27
C ALA A 11 -29.88 73.32 1.09
N GLU A 12 -30.59 74.13 0.43
CA GLU A 12 -31.32 75.23 1.04
C GLU A 12 -32.81 74.96 0.97
N ILE A 13 -33.51 75.14 2.11
CA ILE A 13 -34.96 75.05 2.24
C ILE A 13 -35.45 76.42 2.63
N ASN A 14 -36.27 77.04 1.77
CA ASN A 14 -36.84 78.33 1.98
C ASN A 14 -38.28 78.18 2.46
N GLY A 15 -38.68 78.98 3.45
CA GLY A 15 -40.04 79.05 4.00
C GLY A 15 -40.30 80.37 4.71
N TYR A 16 -41.45 80.49 5.34
CA TYR A 16 -41.85 81.69 6.10
C TYR A 16 -41.56 81.50 7.60
N VAL A 17 -41.38 82.58 8.29
CA VAL A 17 -41.26 82.60 9.76
C VAL A 17 -42.47 81.90 10.36
N ASP A 18 -42.25 81.09 11.43
CA ASP A 18 -43.23 80.25 12.11
C ASP A 18 -43.69 79.02 11.29
N GLU A 19 -43.17 78.78 10.08
CA GLU A 19 -43.40 77.55 9.34
C GLU A 19 -42.59 76.37 9.94
N LYS A 20 -43.22 75.23 10.10
CA LYS A 20 -42.55 74.02 10.60
C LYS A 20 -41.71 73.39 9.50
N TYR A 21 -40.54 72.95 9.86
CA TYR A 21 -39.69 72.15 8.98
C TYR A 21 -39.38 70.85 9.61
N ASN A 22 -39.15 69.81 8.76
CA ASN A 22 -38.59 68.53 9.12
C ASN A 22 -37.70 68.01 7.95
N THR A 23 -36.40 67.90 8.20
CA THR A 23 -35.41 67.51 7.21
C THR A 23 -35.15 65.99 7.17
N ASN A 24 -35.66 65.26 8.19
CA ASN A 24 -35.47 63.83 8.25
C ASN A 24 -36.18 63.04 7.11
N THR A 25 -37.28 63.61 6.60
CA THR A 25 -38.10 62.97 5.58
C THR A 25 -37.49 63.00 4.17
N ASN A 26 -36.83 64.14 3.84
CA ASN A 26 -36.41 64.43 2.46
C ASN A 26 -34.90 64.62 2.29
N HIS A 27 -34.17 64.87 3.38
CA HIS A 27 -32.75 65.22 3.33
C HIS A 27 -31.85 64.30 4.14
N SER A 28 -32.39 63.51 5.04
CA SER A 28 -31.65 62.43 5.74
C SER A 28 -31.58 61.20 4.87
N LYS A 29 -30.41 60.76 4.51
CA LYS A 29 -30.15 59.50 3.83
C LYS A 29 -29.54 58.58 4.83
N GLU A 30 -29.97 57.29 4.86
CA GLU A 30 -29.33 56.28 5.70
C GLU A 30 -27.87 56.05 5.29
N THR A 31 -27.61 56.07 3.98
CA THR A 31 -26.27 55.90 3.42
C THR A 31 -26.00 56.91 2.31
N ILE A 32 -24.74 57.26 2.16
CA ILE A 32 -24.25 58.17 1.10
C ILE A 32 -23.01 57.51 0.48
N GLU A 33 -22.97 57.52 -0.86
CA GLU A 33 -21.76 57.20 -1.60
C GLU A 33 -20.98 58.47 -1.92
N HIS A 34 -19.70 58.52 -1.53
CA HIS A 34 -18.81 59.61 -1.87
C HIS A 34 -17.42 59.08 -2.24
N ASN A 35 -16.95 59.44 -3.46
CA ASN A 35 -15.66 58.97 -3.98
C ASN A 35 -15.47 57.44 -3.96
N GLY A 36 -16.53 56.66 -4.30
CA GLY A 36 -16.52 55.22 -4.31
C GLY A 36 -16.54 54.52 -2.93
N LYS A 37 -16.76 55.31 -1.85
CA LYS A 37 -16.89 54.79 -0.49
C LYS A 37 -18.29 55.05 0.05
N MET A 38 -18.83 54.09 0.80
CA MET A 38 -20.13 54.21 1.45
C MET A 38 -19.97 54.81 2.84
N TYR A 39 -20.91 55.61 3.23
CA TYR A 39 -20.99 56.26 4.54
C TYR A 39 -22.37 56.01 5.12
N THR A 40 -22.45 55.68 6.38
CA THR A 40 -23.71 55.45 7.11
C THR A 40 -23.96 56.58 8.08
N LEU A 41 -25.23 57.09 8.13
CA LEU A 41 -25.68 58.13 9.05
C LEU A 41 -25.52 57.62 10.50
N VAL A 42 -24.98 58.50 11.36
CA VAL A 42 -24.87 58.26 12.80
C VAL A 42 -25.81 59.17 13.57
N GLU A 43 -26.20 58.86 14.80
CA GLU A 43 -27.32 59.45 15.53
C GLU A 43 -27.17 60.91 15.97
N ASP A 44 -26.06 61.58 15.70
CA ASP A 44 -25.79 62.92 16.27
C ASP A 44 -26.27 64.14 15.44
N SER A 45 -27.29 63.93 14.57
CA SER A 45 -27.90 65.07 13.83
C SER A 45 -28.76 65.93 14.69
N LYS A 46 -28.48 67.26 14.72
CA LYS A 46 -29.21 68.24 15.53
C LYS A 46 -30.09 69.10 14.64
N ASN A 47 -31.14 69.68 15.24
CA ASN A 47 -32.06 70.62 14.60
C ASN A 47 -32.73 70.08 13.33
N THR A 48 -32.96 68.79 13.26
CA THR A 48 -33.56 68.12 12.07
C THR A 48 -35.03 68.49 11.88
N GLU A 49 -35.65 68.93 12.92
CA GLU A 49 -37.04 69.50 12.90
C GLU A 49 -37.16 70.71 13.80
N GLY A 50 -38.11 71.57 13.49
CA GLY A 50 -38.35 72.82 14.27
C GLY A 50 -39.27 73.77 13.57
N THR A 51 -39.14 75.03 13.91
CA THR A 51 -39.91 76.16 13.33
C THR A 51 -38.93 77.18 12.75
N MET A 52 -39.20 77.66 11.52
CA MET A 52 -38.37 78.65 10.85
C MET A 52 -38.38 79.99 11.59
N THR A 53 -37.23 80.59 11.74
CA THR A 53 -37.00 81.84 12.40
C THR A 53 -36.42 82.86 11.43
N LEU A 54 -36.27 84.11 11.86
CA LEU A 54 -35.61 85.20 11.09
C LEU A 54 -34.11 84.92 10.86
N GLN A 55 -33.56 83.96 11.61
CA GLN A 55 -32.16 83.56 11.45
C GLN A 55 -32.09 82.15 10.81
N ASP A 56 -31.09 81.95 9.95
CA ASP A 56 -30.86 80.67 9.33
C ASP A 56 -30.57 79.55 10.37
N THR A 57 -31.30 78.49 10.26
CA THR A 57 -31.02 77.28 11.05
C THR A 57 -30.18 76.27 10.21
N VAL A 58 -29.05 75.90 10.75
CA VAL A 58 -28.18 74.93 10.11
C VAL A 58 -28.47 73.50 10.66
N VAL A 59 -28.81 72.59 9.78
CA VAL A 59 -28.96 71.18 10.10
C VAL A 59 -27.75 70.45 9.54
N THR A 60 -27.11 69.64 10.37
CA THR A 60 -25.92 68.88 9.97
C THR A 60 -26.14 67.39 10.25
N TYR A 61 -26.01 66.56 9.22
CA TYR A 61 -26.04 65.10 9.29
C TYR A 61 -24.61 64.61 9.33
N TYR A 62 -24.32 63.72 10.28
CA TYR A 62 -22.99 63.10 10.45
C TYR A 62 -22.97 61.70 9.97
N TYR A 63 -21.94 61.35 9.22
CA TYR A 63 -21.76 60.04 8.62
C TYR A 63 -20.39 59.50 8.99
N LEU A 64 -20.32 58.16 9.23
CA LEU A 64 -19.08 57.41 9.32
C LEU A 64 -18.90 56.54 8.10
N GLN A 65 -17.66 56.42 7.63
CA GLN A 65 -17.33 55.57 6.50
C GLN A 65 -17.52 54.11 6.87
N ASN A 66 -18.18 53.36 5.98
CA ASN A 66 -18.21 51.90 6.05
C ASN A 66 -16.85 51.34 5.65
N THR A 67 -16.38 50.35 6.38
CA THR A 67 -15.09 49.72 6.16
C THR A 67 -15.14 48.28 6.64
N LYS A 68 -14.05 47.55 6.43
CA LYS A 68 -13.96 46.17 6.88
C LYS A 68 -12.55 45.79 7.32
N ALA A 69 -12.47 44.72 8.11
CA ALA A 69 -11.25 44.04 8.38
C ALA A 69 -11.41 42.54 8.07
N THR A 70 -10.36 41.95 7.56
CA THR A 70 -10.30 40.51 7.22
C THR A 70 -9.34 39.80 8.16
N VAL A 71 -9.78 38.67 8.72
CA VAL A 71 -8.92 37.76 9.49
C VAL A 71 -8.62 36.54 8.67
N ARG A 72 -7.33 36.20 8.58
CA ARG A 72 -6.85 34.98 7.90
C ARG A 72 -6.05 34.13 8.86
N TYR A 73 -6.24 32.80 8.75
CA TYR A 73 -5.46 31.79 9.43
C TYR A 73 -4.76 30.99 8.33
N VAL A 74 -3.45 31.15 8.23
CA VAL A 74 -2.72 30.65 7.06
C VAL A 74 -1.61 29.66 7.47
N GLU A 75 -1.42 28.64 6.63
CA GLU A 75 -0.22 27.83 6.68
C GLU A 75 0.94 28.61 6.08
N ARG A 76 2.05 28.66 6.81
CA ARG A 76 3.33 29.21 6.38
C ARG A 76 4.34 28.10 6.18
N ASN A 77 5.04 28.13 5.07
CA ASN A 77 6.19 27.24 4.86
C ASN A 77 7.31 27.61 5.85
N PRO A 78 7.79 26.69 6.70
CA PRO A 78 8.79 26.99 7.73
C PRO A 78 10.17 27.34 7.16
N GLU A 79 10.49 26.93 5.91
CA GLU A 79 11.78 27.20 5.27
C GLU A 79 11.78 28.51 4.48
N THR A 80 10.71 28.80 3.73
CA THR A 80 10.64 29.99 2.86
C THR A 80 9.91 31.17 3.50
N GLY A 81 9.08 30.90 4.53
CA GLY A 81 8.23 31.91 5.14
C GLY A 81 7.00 32.30 4.31
N GLU A 82 6.81 31.70 3.13
CA GLU A 82 5.70 32.01 2.23
C GLU A 82 4.38 31.38 2.71
N ILE A 83 3.28 32.05 2.41
CA ILE A 83 1.94 31.52 2.66
C ILE A 83 1.65 30.41 1.66
N VAL A 84 1.31 29.21 2.17
CA VAL A 84 0.97 28.04 1.36
C VAL A 84 -0.53 28.04 1.03
N LYS A 85 -1.38 28.20 2.06
CA LYS A 85 -2.84 28.20 1.92
C LYS A 85 -3.52 28.86 3.13
N ASP A 86 -4.80 29.16 2.99
CA ASP A 86 -5.65 29.42 4.14
C ASP A 86 -6.09 28.10 4.78
N LEU A 87 -6.09 28.02 6.12
CA LEU A 87 -6.55 26.86 6.89
C LEU A 87 -8.07 26.80 7.03
N GLU A 88 -8.72 27.97 6.88
CA GLU A 88 -10.16 28.13 6.77
C GLU A 88 -10.47 29.36 5.91
N GLU A 89 -11.73 29.52 5.47
CA GLU A 89 -12.16 30.68 4.73
C GLU A 89 -11.94 31.99 5.54
N PRO A 90 -11.37 33.04 4.91
CA PRO A 90 -11.16 34.34 5.59
C PRO A 90 -12.45 34.90 6.17
N THR A 91 -12.38 35.35 7.42
CA THR A 91 -13.52 35.99 8.08
C THR A 91 -13.48 37.47 7.84
N VAL A 92 -14.54 38.04 7.25
CA VAL A 92 -14.69 39.45 7.03
C VAL A 92 -15.60 40.06 8.10
N LYS A 93 -15.14 41.10 8.80
CA LYS A 93 -15.93 41.92 9.69
C LYS A 93 -16.18 43.28 9.03
N GLU A 94 -17.42 43.53 8.68
CA GLU A 94 -17.87 44.85 8.23
C GLU A 94 -18.29 45.71 9.41
N GLY A 95 -18.10 47.03 9.32
CA GLY A 95 -18.42 47.99 10.35
C GLY A 95 -18.16 49.43 9.91
N LEU A 96 -18.18 50.35 10.87
CA LEU A 96 -17.89 51.75 10.67
C LEU A 96 -16.47 52.08 11.14
N VAL A 97 -15.87 53.10 10.56
CA VAL A 97 -14.59 53.63 11.05
C VAL A 97 -14.69 53.97 12.53
N GLY A 98 -13.80 53.39 13.34
CA GLY A 98 -13.77 53.52 14.79
C GLY A 98 -14.35 52.34 15.56
N ASP A 99 -15.12 51.46 14.91
CA ASP A 99 -15.65 50.26 15.55
C ASP A 99 -14.51 49.33 16.02
N GLU A 100 -14.68 48.79 17.22
CA GLU A 100 -13.73 47.82 17.77
C GLU A 100 -13.93 46.45 17.14
N PHE A 101 -12.83 45.80 16.77
CA PHE A 101 -12.78 44.43 16.28
C PHE A 101 -11.75 43.61 17.03
N VAL A 102 -12.19 42.51 17.64
CA VAL A 102 -11.36 41.58 18.42
C VAL A 102 -11.24 40.29 17.66
N THR A 103 -9.99 39.79 17.56
CA THR A 103 -9.66 38.50 16.94
C THR A 103 -8.89 37.62 17.91
N ASN A 104 -8.93 36.32 17.72
CA ASN A 104 -8.19 35.35 18.53
C ASN A 104 -7.57 34.26 17.64
N ALA A 105 -6.45 33.71 18.10
CA ALA A 105 -5.89 32.50 17.51
C ALA A 105 -6.87 31.36 17.67
N LYS A 106 -6.85 30.45 16.72
CA LYS A 106 -7.61 29.18 16.70
C LYS A 106 -6.67 27.98 16.79
N ASN A 107 -7.18 26.84 17.22
CA ASN A 107 -6.45 25.58 17.19
C ASN A 107 -6.83 24.80 15.92
N PHE A 108 -5.82 24.43 15.14
CA PHE A 108 -5.96 23.55 13.98
C PHE A 108 -5.17 22.26 14.22
N LEU A 109 -5.83 21.12 14.04
CA LEU A 109 -5.17 19.81 14.19
C LEU A 109 -4.01 19.70 13.20
N GLY A 110 -2.84 19.28 13.69
CA GLY A 110 -1.64 19.16 12.86
C GLY A 110 -0.92 20.47 12.56
N TYR A 111 -1.27 21.54 13.26
CA TYR A 111 -0.63 22.84 13.12
C TYR A 111 -0.28 23.46 14.46
N LYS A 112 0.82 24.19 14.52
CA LYS A 112 1.19 25.05 15.63
C LYS A 112 1.14 26.52 15.21
N LEU A 113 0.59 27.38 16.05
CA LEU A 113 0.66 28.83 15.88
C LEU A 113 2.12 29.29 16.04
N VAL A 114 2.64 30.01 15.06
CA VAL A 114 4.03 30.53 15.08
C VAL A 114 4.10 32.05 15.11
N GLU A 115 3.05 32.73 14.61
CA GLU A 115 3.00 34.19 14.63
C GLU A 115 1.55 34.66 14.69
N SER A 116 1.31 35.69 15.53
CA SER A 116 0.03 36.37 15.66
C SER A 116 0.14 37.81 15.14
N PRO A 117 -0.97 38.43 14.74
CA PRO A 117 -0.97 39.87 14.48
C PRO A 117 -0.43 40.65 15.68
N GLU A 118 0.27 41.77 15.43
CA GLU A 118 0.83 42.62 16.49
C GLU A 118 -0.25 43.07 17.49
N LYS A 119 -1.46 43.29 16.99
CA LYS A 119 -2.64 43.63 17.81
C LYS A 119 -3.80 42.73 17.45
N THR A 120 -4.40 42.08 18.42
CA THR A 120 -5.60 41.25 18.28
C THR A 120 -6.90 42.01 18.53
N THR A 121 -6.80 43.22 19.08
CA THR A 121 -7.88 44.19 19.20
C THR A 121 -7.50 45.43 18.42
N ILE A 122 -8.28 45.79 17.41
CA ILE A 122 -8.07 46.95 16.56
C ILE A 122 -9.34 47.78 16.49
N ASN A 123 -9.19 49.09 16.15
CA ASN A 123 -10.32 49.88 15.68
C ASN A 123 -10.28 49.89 14.15
N LEU A 124 -11.44 49.76 13.53
CA LEU A 124 -11.57 49.79 12.08
C LEU A 124 -11.14 51.18 11.56
N THR A 125 -10.30 51.18 10.53
CA THR A 125 -9.78 52.42 9.92
C THR A 125 -10.43 52.68 8.56
N LYS A 126 -10.17 53.88 7.97
CA LYS A 126 -10.65 54.21 6.63
C LYS A 126 -10.16 53.25 5.54
N GLU A 127 -9.00 52.69 5.74
CA GLU A 127 -8.44 51.65 4.85
C GLU A 127 -8.75 50.27 5.41
N GLU A 128 -9.02 49.33 4.51
CA GLU A 128 -9.28 47.95 4.86
C GLU A 128 -8.03 47.32 5.54
N GLN A 129 -8.26 46.52 6.57
CA GLN A 129 -7.20 45.91 7.37
C GLN A 129 -7.23 44.41 7.22
N THR A 130 -6.05 43.76 7.23
CA THR A 130 -5.94 42.30 7.25
C THR A 130 -5.09 41.87 8.44
N LEU A 131 -5.62 40.96 9.26
CA LEU A 131 -4.95 40.38 10.40
C LEU A 131 -4.67 38.93 10.05
N ILE A 132 -3.41 38.50 10.14
CA ILE A 132 -2.98 37.18 9.74
C ILE A 132 -2.37 36.45 10.93
N TYR A 133 -2.89 35.26 11.20
CA TYR A 133 -2.29 34.25 12.09
C TYR A 133 -1.56 33.23 11.28
N TYR A 134 -0.27 33.04 11.54
CA TYR A 134 0.58 32.11 10.80
C TYR A 134 0.76 30.81 11.58
N TYR A 135 0.57 29.71 10.89
CA TYR A 135 0.70 28.36 11.42
C TYR A 135 1.70 27.56 10.59
N GLU A 136 2.41 26.67 11.25
CA GLU A 136 3.28 25.71 10.60
C GLU A 136 2.80 24.28 10.87
N PRO A 137 2.93 23.36 9.90
CA PRO A 137 2.53 21.96 10.10
C PRO A 137 3.41 21.30 11.15
N VAL A 138 2.81 20.38 11.91
CA VAL A 138 3.48 19.53 12.90
C VAL A 138 3.43 18.10 12.41
N TYR A 139 4.60 17.44 12.38
CA TYR A 139 4.75 16.06 11.93
C TYR A 139 5.01 15.14 13.11
N SER A 140 4.68 13.86 12.94
CA SER A 140 5.05 12.78 13.83
C SER A 140 5.62 11.62 13.03
N GLY A 141 6.50 10.83 13.64
CA GLY A 141 7.18 9.71 12.99
C GLY A 141 6.31 8.47 12.89
N LEU A 142 6.44 7.75 11.77
CA LEU A 142 5.96 6.38 11.62
C LEU A 142 7.14 5.50 11.21
N VAL A 143 7.36 4.41 11.96
CA VAL A 143 8.39 3.41 11.66
C VAL A 143 7.71 2.17 11.09
N GLU A 144 8.10 1.78 9.88
CA GLU A 144 7.70 0.56 9.21
C GLU A 144 8.82 -0.46 9.31
N ASN A 145 8.55 -1.64 9.90
CA ASN A 145 9.50 -2.73 10.06
C ASN A 145 9.02 -3.98 9.33
N HIS A 146 9.95 -4.63 8.64
CA HIS A 146 9.79 -5.94 8.02
C HIS A 146 10.69 -6.92 8.75
N ILE A 147 10.12 -7.94 9.38
CA ILE A 147 10.78 -8.79 10.38
C ILE A 147 10.69 -10.25 9.96
N ASP A 148 11.81 -10.97 9.94
CA ASP A 148 11.82 -12.44 9.82
C ASP A 148 11.17 -13.05 11.06
N GLU A 149 10.07 -13.76 10.88
CA GLU A 149 9.24 -14.31 11.96
C GLU A 149 9.99 -15.31 12.84
N ILE A 150 10.84 -16.14 12.24
CA ILE A 150 11.52 -17.23 12.95
C ILE A 150 12.72 -16.70 13.73
N THR A 151 13.49 -15.80 13.13
CA THR A 151 14.74 -15.30 13.73
C THR A 151 14.54 -14.00 14.51
N GLY A 152 13.45 -13.27 14.28
CA GLY A 152 13.23 -11.92 14.79
C GLY A 152 14.15 -10.87 14.17
N LYS A 153 14.91 -11.23 13.12
CA LYS A 153 15.83 -10.31 12.45
C LYS A 153 15.05 -9.28 11.62
N LEU A 154 15.48 -8.03 11.74
CA LEU A 154 14.97 -6.95 10.89
C LEU A 154 15.49 -7.14 9.47
N LEU A 155 14.60 -7.30 8.50
CA LEU A 155 14.90 -7.41 7.08
C LEU A 155 15.03 -6.04 6.44
N GLU A 156 14.10 -5.15 6.76
CA GLU A 156 14.03 -3.78 6.26
C GLU A 156 13.33 -2.89 7.27
N THR A 157 13.67 -1.61 7.31
CA THR A 157 12.97 -0.58 8.09
C THR A 157 12.92 0.72 7.31
N GLU A 158 11.78 1.42 7.39
CA GLU A 158 11.61 2.76 6.83
C GLU A 158 11.02 3.68 7.90
N VAL A 159 11.36 4.95 7.80
CA VAL A 159 10.83 6.01 8.67
C VAL A 159 10.13 7.04 7.81
N HIS A 160 8.91 7.37 8.18
CA HIS A 160 8.06 8.34 7.51
C HIS A 160 7.73 9.47 8.48
N ASP A 161 7.82 10.71 8.03
CA ASP A 161 7.33 11.89 8.74
C ASP A 161 5.96 12.25 8.15
N ILE A 162 4.91 12.11 8.94
CA ILE A 162 3.53 12.32 8.51
C ILE A 162 2.92 13.43 9.34
N GLN A 163 2.23 14.37 8.70
CA GLN A 163 1.58 15.47 9.40
C GLN A 163 0.49 14.92 10.33
N ILE A 164 0.43 15.44 11.56
CA ILE A 164 -0.61 15.09 12.53
C ILE A 164 -1.98 15.42 11.94
N GLY A 165 -2.92 14.45 12.05
CA GLY A 165 -4.26 14.55 11.47
C GLY A 165 -4.39 14.00 10.05
N GLU A 166 -3.30 13.72 9.34
CA GLU A 166 -3.35 13.07 8.02
C GLU A 166 -3.54 11.56 8.12
N LYS A 167 -4.17 11.01 7.09
CA LYS A 167 -4.34 9.56 6.95
C LYS A 167 -3.06 8.93 6.41
N TYR A 168 -2.70 7.78 6.97
CA TYR A 168 -1.64 6.94 6.44
C TYR A 168 -2.15 5.55 6.05
N ASN A 169 -1.45 4.93 5.11
CA ASN A 169 -1.66 3.56 4.67
C ASN A 169 -0.30 2.96 4.30
N ILE A 170 0.15 2.02 5.10
CA ILE A 170 1.43 1.33 4.96
C ILE A 170 1.13 -0.12 4.55
N PRO A 171 1.16 -0.48 3.27
CA PRO A 171 0.94 -1.85 2.82
C PRO A 171 2.18 -2.72 3.06
N SER A 172 1.99 -4.06 3.16
CA SER A 172 3.12 -4.98 3.17
C SER A 172 3.92 -4.90 1.88
N LYS A 173 5.23 -5.08 1.96
CA LYS A 173 6.14 -5.12 0.81
C LYS A 173 6.37 -6.55 0.33
N LYS A 174 6.74 -6.69 -0.93
CA LYS A 174 7.26 -7.95 -1.47
C LYS A 174 8.75 -8.03 -1.18
N ILE A 175 9.15 -9.00 -0.36
CA ILE A 175 10.56 -9.27 -0.04
C ILE A 175 10.96 -10.58 -0.76
N GLU A 176 12.07 -10.53 -1.50
CA GLU A 176 12.56 -11.69 -2.28
C GLU A 176 12.89 -12.87 -1.36
N GLY A 177 12.40 -14.04 -1.72
CA GLY A 177 12.58 -15.27 -0.93
C GLY A 177 11.67 -15.41 0.29
N TYR A 178 10.75 -14.47 0.54
CA TYR A 178 9.85 -14.49 1.68
C TYR A 178 8.39 -14.35 1.25
N ASP A 179 7.49 -14.82 2.11
CA ASP A 179 6.07 -14.48 2.10
C ASP A 179 5.70 -13.75 3.38
N VAL A 180 4.75 -12.81 3.27
CA VAL A 180 4.19 -12.16 4.46
C VAL A 180 3.34 -13.14 5.25
N VAL A 181 3.40 -13.08 6.57
CA VAL A 181 2.59 -13.94 7.46
C VAL A 181 1.19 -13.35 7.57
N GLU A 182 0.26 -13.82 6.74
CA GLU A 182 -1.11 -13.31 6.64
C GLU A 182 -1.89 -13.35 7.97
N THR A 183 -1.55 -14.26 8.87
CA THR A 183 -2.19 -14.37 10.19
C THR A 183 -1.69 -13.34 11.21
N LYS A 184 -0.67 -12.54 10.85
CA LYS A 184 -0.02 -11.53 11.70
C LYS A 184 0.05 -10.16 11.04
N LEU A 185 -0.89 -9.86 10.16
CA LEU A 185 -0.96 -8.52 9.57
C LEU A 185 -1.23 -7.47 10.66
N PRO A 186 -0.53 -6.33 10.65
CA PRO A 186 -0.71 -5.29 11.65
C PRO A 186 -2.07 -4.60 11.51
N GLU A 187 -2.83 -4.50 12.60
CA GLU A 187 -4.12 -3.79 12.62
C GLU A 187 -3.94 -2.28 12.42
N ASN A 188 -2.77 -1.75 12.76
CA ASN A 188 -2.41 -0.33 12.64
C ASN A 188 -1.64 0.01 11.36
N ALA A 189 -1.78 -0.80 10.30
CA ALA A 189 -1.21 -0.48 8.98
C ALA A 189 -1.87 0.74 8.32
N THR A 190 -3.05 1.10 8.77
CA THR A 190 -3.80 2.28 8.31
C THR A 190 -4.31 3.05 9.51
N GLY A 191 -4.39 4.36 9.39
CA GLY A 191 -4.89 5.19 10.49
C GLY A 191 -4.87 6.68 10.19
N ILE A 192 -5.02 7.47 11.26
CA ILE A 192 -4.82 8.92 11.25
C ILE A 192 -3.62 9.20 12.17
N MET A 193 -2.67 9.98 11.68
CA MET A 193 -1.45 10.29 12.42
C MET A 193 -1.76 11.14 13.65
N GLY A 194 -1.32 10.65 14.82
CA GLY A 194 -1.39 11.35 16.10
C GLY A 194 -0.06 12.00 16.48
N GLU A 195 0.04 12.44 17.74
CA GLU A 195 1.27 13.04 18.28
C GLU A 195 2.34 12.00 18.64
N GLU A 196 1.93 10.75 18.85
CA GLU A 196 2.83 9.66 19.27
C GLU A 196 3.42 8.96 18.06
N LEU A 197 4.65 8.44 18.24
CA LEU A 197 5.33 7.60 17.26
C LEU A 197 4.49 6.34 16.98
N VAL A 198 4.21 6.07 15.72
CA VAL A 198 3.54 4.85 15.27
C VAL A 198 4.58 3.85 14.79
N THR A 199 4.46 2.58 15.21
CA THR A 199 5.28 1.48 14.68
C THR A 199 4.39 0.44 14.04
N VAL A 200 4.63 0.15 12.75
CA VAL A 200 3.95 -0.87 11.95
C VAL A 200 4.93 -2.01 11.69
N ASN A 201 4.62 -3.22 12.17
CA ASN A 201 5.47 -4.39 12.03
C ASN A 201 4.81 -5.43 11.13
N TYR A 202 5.48 -5.77 10.03
CA TYR A 202 5.15 -6.90 9.16
C TYR A 202 6.08 -8.07 9.43
N TYR A 203 5.53 -9.26 9.56
CA TYR A 203 6.28 -10.48 9.76
C TYR A 203 6.33 -11.29 8.46
N TYR A 204 7.49 -11.87 8.19
CA TYR A 204 7.79 -12.60 6.97
C TYR A 204 8.39 -13.95 7.28
N ILE A 205 8.05 -14.95 6.46
CA ILE A 205 8.56 -16.30 6.58
C ILE A 205 9.28 -16.69 5.29
N LYS A 206 10.46 -17.36 5.40
CA LYS A 206 11.25 -17.79 4.24
C LYS A 206 10.53 -18.87 3.46
N LYS A 207 10.51 -18.73 2.13
CA LYS A 207 10.02 -19.74 1.21
C LYS A 207 10.95 -20.94 1.18
N ALA A 208 10.37 -22.13 1.18
CA ALA A 208 11.08 -23.38 1.04
C ALA A 208 10.47 -24.22 -0.08
N VAL A 209 11.26 -25.10 -0.68
CA VAL A 209 10.85 -25.98 -1.78
C VAL A 209 11.15 -27.41 -1.43
N LEU A 210 10.16 -28.30 -1.51
CA LEU A 210 10.35 -29.73 -1.41
C LEU A 210 10.39 -30.35 -2.82
N GLU A 211 11.48 -31.04 -3.14
CA GLU A 211 11.64 -31.77 -4.40
C GLU A 211 11.71 -33.27 -4.11
N VAL A 212 10.89 -34.08 -4.79
CA VAL A 212 10.89 -35.54 -4.66
C VAL A 212 11.16 -36.18 -6.03
N ASN A 213 12.23 -36.95 -6.10
CA ASN A 213 12.68 -37.63 -7.31
C ASN A 213 12.48 -39.16 -7.18
N TYR A 214 12.18 -39.83 -8.31
CA TYR A 214 12.07 -41.26 -8.44
C TYR A 214 12.93 -41.69 -9.63
N LEU A 215 14.11 -42.25 -9.38
CA LEU A 215 15.14 -42.47 -10.39
C LEU A 215 15.51 -43.94 -10.51
N ASP A 216 15.82 -44.40 -11.73
CA ASP A 216 16.55 -45.64 -11.98
C ASP A 216 18.00 -45.47 -11.49
N VAL A 217 18.45 -46.33 -10.58
CA VAL A 217 19.74 -46.22 -9.90
C VAL A 217 20.96 -46.36 -10.84
N LEU A 218 20.81 -47.08 -11.95
CA LEU A 218 21.89 -47.30 -12.90
C LEU A 218 22.01 -46.20 -13.94
N THR A 219 20.86 -45.69 -14.40
CA THR A 219 20.82 -44.73 -15.50
C THR A 219 20.60 -43.28 -15.03
N ASN A 220 20.22 -43.10 -13.78
CA ASN A 220 19.75 -41.82 -13.20
C ASN A 220 18.59 -41.19 -13.98
N LYS A 221 17.88 -41.97 -14.80
CA LYS A 221 16.69 -41.48 -15.51
C LYS A 221 15.46 -41.45 -14.60
N PRO A 222 14.62 -40.45 -14.72
CA PRO A 222 13.38 -40.39 -13.95
C PRO A 222 12.41 -41.48 -14.39
N LEU A 223 11.82 -42.20 -13.44
CA LEU A 223 10.74 -43.16 -13.65
C LEU A 223 9.37 -42.51 -13.72
N THR A 224 9.25 -41.30 -13.20
CA THR A 224 8.06 -40.44 -13.27
C THR A 224 8.49 -38.98 -13.15
N GLU A 225 7.57 -38.06 -13.39
CA GLU A 225 7.81 -36.65 -13.18
C GLU A 225 8.21 -36.35 -11.73
N GLN A 226 9.15 -35.43 -11.55
CA GLN A 226 9.56 -34.88 -10.25
C GLN A 226 8.36 -34.21 -9.58
N ILE A 227 8.19 -34.42 -8.29
CA ILE A 227 7.25 -33.68 -7.49
C ILE A 227 7.98 -32.43 -6.95
N VAL A 228 7.42 -31.24 -7.18
CA VAL A 228 7.93 -29.99 -6.66
C VAL A 228 6.80 -29.30 -5.89
N ASP A 229 6.99 -29.15 -4.57
CA ASP A 229 6.09 -28.39 -3.71
C ASP A 229 6.78 -27.07 -3.30
N ASN A 230 6.36 -25.97 -3.87
CA ASN A 230 6.84 -24.61 -3.63
C ASN A 230 5.91 -23.80 -2.71
N THR A 231 4.96 -24.46 -2.07
CA THR A 231 4.05 -23.83 -1.10
C THR A 231 4.56 -23.91 0.33
N LYS A 232 5.73 -24.54 0.53
CA LYS A 232 6.36 -24.72 1.83
C LYS A 232 7.12 -23.50 2.29
N HIS A 233 7.25 -23.39 3.62
CA HIS A 233 8.05 -22.38 4.30
C HIS A 233 9.05 -23.01 5.26
N GLU A 234 10.03 -22.24 5.68
CA GLU A 234 10.95 -22.63 6.75
C GLU A 234 10.18 -23.04 8.00
N GLY A 235 10.51 -24.20 8.58
CA GLY A 235 9.81 -24.73 9.75
C GLY A 235 8.61 -25.61 9.46
N ASP A 236 8.11 -25.67 8.22
CA ASP A 236 7.01 -26.56 7.84
C ASP A 236 7.44 -28.01 7.91
N LYS A 237 6.55 -28.88 8.37
CA LYS A 237 6.76 -30.33 8.32
C LYS A 237 6.47 -30.85 6.92
N TYR A 238 7.24 -31.88 6.53
CA TYR A 238 7.00 -32.62 5.30
C TYR A 238 7.11 -34.13 5.53
N THR A 239 6.41 -34.89 4.68
CA THR A 239 6.50 -36.33 4.56
C THR A 239 6.43 -36.67 3.08
N THR A 240 7.28 -37.59 2.63
CA THR A 240 7.32 -38.12 1.26
C THR A 240 7.00 -39.59 1.23
N GLU A 241 6.45 -40.04 0.13
CA GLU A 241 6.01 -41.44 -0.01
C GLU A 241 6.80 -42.15 -1.13
N GLU A 242 7.13 -43.43 -0.91
CA GLU A 242 7.65 -44.30 -1.95
C GLU A 242 6.53 -44.67 -2.93
N LYS A 243 6.88 -44.83 -4.20
CA LYS A 243 5.96 -45.30 -5.26
C LYS A 243 6.34 -46.67 -5.70
N SER A 244 5.38 -47.46 -6.20
CA SER A 244 5.62 -48.73 -6.84
C SER A 244 5.71 -48.54 -8.34
N PHE A 245 6.75 -49.12 -8.96
CA PHE A 245 6.92 -49.17 -10.42
C PHE A 245 7.00 -50.61 -10.86
N GLU A 246 6.24 -50.96 -11.91
CA GLU A 246 6.28 -52.33 -12.46
C GLU A 246 7.69 -52.68 -12.97
N GLY A 247 8.20 -53.83 -12.60
CA GLY A 247 9.53 -54.27 -12.97
C GLY A 247 10.69 -53.66 -12.18
N TYR A 248 10.41 -52.89 -11.12
CA TYR A 248 11.41 -52.24 -10.27
C TYR A 248 11.23 -52.57 -8.80
N ASP A 249 12.34 -52.57 -8.07
CA ASP A 249 12.38 -52.61 -6.60
C ASP A 249 13.09 -51.37 -6.07
N LEU A 250 12.57 -50.79 -4.97
CA LEU A 250 13.22 -49.71 -4.25
C LEU A 250 14.51 -50.21 -3.59
N VAL A 251 15.64 -49.56 -3.86
CA VAL A 251 16.96 -50.02 -3.36
C VAL A 251 17.66 -49.02 -2.48
N LYS A 252 17.35 -47.72 -2.61
CA LYS A 252 17.97 -46.65 -1.83
C LYS A 252 17.04 -45.46 -1.72
N VAL A 253 17.08 -44.76 -0.58
CA VAL A 253 16.51 -43.41 -0.43
C VAL A 253 17.64 -42.49 0.01
N GLU A 254 17.74 -41.34 -0.63
CA GLU A 254 18.64 -40.26 -0.30
C GLU A 254 17.85 -39.05 0.15
N GLY A 255 18.27 -38.43 1.23
CA GLY A 255 17.44 -37.47 1.99
C GLY A 255 16.52 -38.15 3.01
N ASN A 256 15.87 -37.37 3.85
CA ASN A 256 14.96 -37.89 4.88
C ASN A 256 13.54 -37.96 4.31
N LYS A 257 12.86 -39.10 4.50
CA LYS A 257 11.44 -39.25 4.07
C LYS A 257 10.50 -38.30 4.74
N GLU A 258 10.81 -37.85 5.95
CA GLU A 258 10.04 -36.90 6.75
C GLU A 258 10.99 -35.99 7.52
N GLY A 259 10.51 -34.77 7.84
CA GLY A 259 11.31 -33.81 8.58
C GLY A 259 10.65 -32.40 8.64
N THR A 260 11.51 -31.44 8.84
CA THR A 260 11.14 -30.03 8.86
C THR A 260 11.92 -29.31 7.76
N MET A 261 11.26 -28.42 7.04
CA MET A 261 11.88 -27.60 6.00
C MET A 261 12.92 -26.66 6.63
N VAL A 262 14.12 -26.66 6.09
CA VAL A 262 15.23 -25.81 6.52
C VAL A 262 15.65 -24.92 5.36
N VAL A 263 15.85 -23.64 5.66
CA VAL A 263 16.38 -22.66 4.70
C VAL A 263 17.73 -22.17 5.18
N GLU A 264 18.75 -22.34 4.36
CA GLU A 264 20.11 -21.90 4.68
C GLU A 264 20.30 -20.45 4.24
N THR A 265 21.00 -19.67 5.08
CA THR A 265 21.35 -18.27 4.79
C THR A 265 22.84 -18.07 5.06
N ASP A 266 23.43 -17.11 4.36
CA ASP A 266 24.78 -16.64 4.67
C ASP A 266 24.81 -15.73 5.92
N GLU A 267 25.98 -15.21 6.27
CA GLU A 267 26.18 -14.33 7.41
C GLU A 267 25.41 -13.00 7.29
N THR A 268 25.06 -12.61 6.09
CA THR A 268 24.26 -11.39 5.83
C THR A 268 22.75 -11.67 5.99
N GLY A 269 22.34 -12.94 5.96
CA GLY A 269 20.94 -13.39 6.00
C GLY A 269 20.35 -13.59 4.60
N THR A 270 21.18 -13.55 3.55
CA THR A 270 20.75 -13.87 2.19
C THR A 270 20.53 -15.38 2.07
N ILE A 271 19.39 -15.79 1.49
CA ILE A 271 19.05 -17.19 1.30
C ILE A 271 20.03 -17.80 0.29
N THR A 272 20.76 -18.84 0.72
CA THR A 272 21.73 -19.59 -0.11
C THR A 272 21.16 -20.92 -0.60
N ASN A 273 20.30 -21.55 0.21
CA ASN A 273 19.62 -22.79 -0.16
C ASN A 273 18.25 -22.85 0.54
N ASN A 274 17.20 -23.07 -0.22
CA ASN A 274 15.84 -23.20 0.28
C ASN A 274 15.18 -24.53 -0.15
N LYS A 275 15.98 -25.49 -0.65
CA LYS A 275 15.48 -26.76 -1.17
C LYS A 275 15.74 -27.91 -0.21
N THR A 276 14.72 -28.72 0.01
CA THR A 276 14.82 -30.06 0.60
C THR A 276 14.56 -31.06 -0.50
N ILE A 277 15.54 -31.97 -0.74
CA ILE A 277 15.48 -32.93 -1.83
C ILE A 277 15.42 -34.32 -1.23
N VAL A 278 14.45 -35.14 -1.69
CA VAL A 278 14.35 -36.57 -1.36
C VAL A 278 14.34 -37.37 -2.67
N THR A 279 15.27 -38.31 -2.79
CA THR A 279 15.39 -39.11 -4.00
C THR A 279 15.23 -40.59 -3.67
N TYR A 280 14.27 -41.23 -4.31
CA TYR A 280 14.02 -42.66 -4.26
C TYR A 280 14.69 -43.29 -5.47
N TYR A 281 15.62 -44.24 -5.23
CA TYR A 281 16.34 -44.96 -6.27
C TYR A 281 15.80 -46.39 -6.40
N TYR A 282 15.52 -46.79 -7.63
CA TYR A 282 14.94 -48.06 -7.97
C TYR A 282 15.88 -48.84 -8.90
N ALA A 283 15.98 -50.14 -8.69
CA ALA A 283 16.68 -51.05 -9.58
C ALA A 283 15.69 -51.93 -10.33
N ARG A 284 15.95 -52.18 -11.59
CA ARG A 284 15.15 -53.15 -12.35
C ARG A 284 15.25 -54.52 -11.74
N LYS A 285 14.15 -55.25 -11.65
CA LYS A 285 14.09 -56.62 -11.17
C LYS A 285 14.88 -57.55 -12.07
N SER A 286 15.60 -58.48 -11.48
CA SER A 286 16.24 -59.55 -12.23
C SER A 286 15.21 -60.40 -12.96
N ALA A 287 15.52 -60.75 -14.19
CA ALA A 287 14.73 -61.62 -15.05
C ALA A 287 15.70 -62.53 -15.83
N GLY A 288 15.18 -63.56 -16.37
CA GLY A 288 16.01 -64.45 -17.19
C GLY A 288 15.18 -65.16 -18.23
N VAL A 289 15.86 -65.58 -19.31
CA VAL A 289 15.29 -66.39 -20.36
C VAL A 289 16.01 -67.77 -20.32
N VAL A 290 15.23 -68.82 -20.22
CA VAL A 290 15.75 -70.17 -20.26
C VAL A 290 15.66 -70.67 -21.69
N GLU A 291 16.79 -71.01 -22.28
CA GLU A 291 16.93 -71.57 -23.62
C GLU A 291 16.96 -73.08 -23.53
N HIS A 292 16.05 -73.75 -24.24
CA HIS A 292 15.96 -75.19 -24.37
C HIS A 292 16.20 -75.56 -25.81
N HIS A 293 17.04 -76.63 -25.99
CA HIS A 293 17.23 -77.25 -27.26
C HIS A 293 16.62 -78.65 -27.19
N ILE A 294 15.47 -78.82 -27.79
CA ILE A 294 14.64 -80.06 -27.62
C ILE A 294 14.64 -80.89 -28.89
N ASP A 295 14.97 -82.22 -28.74
CA ASP A 295 14.68 -83.21 -29.77
C ASP A 295 13.18 -83.48 -29.85
N ILE A 296 12.56 -83.08 -30.96
CA ILE A 296 11.11 -83.18 -31.15
C ILE A 296 10.54 -84.61 -31.16
N LYS A 297 11.38 -85.60 -31.43
CA LYS A 297 10.95 -86.98 -31.44
C LYS A 297 10.94 -87.60 -30.06
N THR A 298 11.84 -87.23 -29.20
CA THR A 298 11.97 -87.78 -27.85
C THR A 298 11.42 -86.92 -26.79
N ASN A 299 11.15 -85.60 -27.12
CA ASN A 299 10.72 -84.51 -26.23
C ASN A 299 11.67 -84.32 -25.04
N LYS A 300 12.98 -84.53 -25.28
CA LYS A 300 14.04 -84.33 -24.29
C LYS A 300 14.98 -83.22 -24.74
N ASP A 301 15.57 -82.51 -23.78
CA ASP A 301 16.65 -81.57 -24.06
C ASP A 301 17.84 -82.29 -24.68
N ILE A 302 18.45 -81.73 -25.73
CA ILE A 302 19.66 -82.23 -26.40
C ILE A 302 20.88 -81.87 -25.53
N GLU A 303 20.86 -80.80 -24.82
CA GLU A 303 21.86 -80.42 -23.83
C GLU A 303 21.14 -79.78 -22.62
N GLU A 304 21.85 -79.46 -21.52
CA GLU A 304 21.33 -78.80 -20.37
C GLU A 304 20.81 -77.42 -20.77
N PRO A 305 19.62 -77.01 -20.28
CA PRO A 305 19.06 -75.67 -20.52
C PRO A 305 20.04 -74.57 -20.11
N ILE A 306 20.05 -73.47 -20.90
CA ILE A 306 20.92 -72.30 -20.68
C ILE A 306 20.08 -71.17 -20.11
N LEU A 307 20.49 -70.71 -18.94
CA LEU A 307 19.86 -69.50 -18.36
C LEU A 307 20.62 -68.24 -18.83
N HIS A 308 19.91 -67.34 -19.53
CA HIS A 308 20.38 -66.02 -19.88
C HIS A 308 19.84 -65.06 -18.85
N GLU A 309 20.69 -64.52 -17.97
CA GLU A 309 20.32 -63.57 -16.93
C GLU A 309 20.22 -62.14 -17.50
N GLY A 310 19.27 -61.36 -17.05
CA GLY A 310 19.02 -59.96 -17.41
C GLY A 310 18.08 -59.29 -16.42
N HIS A 311 17.44 -58.25 -16.85
CA HIS A 311 16.48 -57.51 -16.04
C HIS A 311 15.16 -57.35 -16.81
N VAL A 312 14.06 -57.08 -16.10
CA VAL A 312 12.76 -56.80 -16.70
C VAL A 312 12.89 -55.64 -17.68
N GLY A 313 12.41 -55.85 -18.92
CA GLY A 313 12.47 -54.89 -20.02
C GLY A 313 13.75 -54.90 -20.85
N ASP A 314 14.71 -55.75 -20.54
CA ASP A 314 15.88 -55.95 -21.41
C ASP A 314 15.46 -56.67 -22.71
N GLU A 315 15.98 -56.19 -23.83
CA GLU A 315 15.84 -56.89 -25.12
C GLU A 315 16.80 -58.09 -25.15
N TYR A 316 16.34 -59.17 -25.70
CA TYR A 316 17.19 -60.37 -25.90
C TYR A 316 17.08 -60.88 -27.32
N ASP A 317 18.18 -61.45 -27.85
CA ASP A 317 18.24 -62.04 -29.15
C ASP A 317 19.04 -63.41 -29.00
N ILE A 318 18.31 -64.52 -28.88
CA ILE A 318 18.89 -65.89 -28.76
C ILE A 318 18.77 -66.54 -30.10
N LYS A 319 19.93 -66.88 -30.65
CA LYS A 319 20.04 -67.61 -31.94
C LYS A 319 20.12 -69.11 -31.73
N ALA A 320 19.36 -69.84 -32.55
CA ALA A 320 19.39 -71.26 -32.50
C ALA A 320 20.84 -71.84 -32.71
N LYS A 321 21.21 -72.75 -31.87
CA LYS A 321 22.52 -73.41 -31.87
C LYS A 321 22.51 -74.58 -32.84
N ASP A 322 23.58 -74.70 -33.60
CA ASP A 322 23.79 -75.88 -34.51
C ASP A 322 24.32 -77.11 -33.74
N PHE A 323 23.69 -78.27 -33.92
CA PHE A 323 24.10 -79.52 -33.37
C PHE A 323 24.44 -80.53 -34.49
N LEU A 324 25.58 -81.21 -34.39
CA LEU A 324 26.19 -81.98 -35.45
C LEU A 324 25.29 -83.09 -36.06
N SER A 325 24.31 -83.59 -35.37
CA SER A 325 23.38 -84.65 -35.81
C SER A 325 21.93 -84.25 -35.82
N TYR A 326 21.66 -82.95 -35.69
CA TYR A 326 20.30 -82.39 -35.63
C TYR A 326 20.17 -81.27 -36.66
N LYS A 327 18.96 -81.02 -37.16
CA LYS A 327 18.60 -79.91 -37.97
C LYS A 327 17.54 -79.10 -37.20
N LEU A 328 17.68 -77.75 -37.22
CA LEU A 328 16.65 -76.88 -36.70
C LEU A 328 15.35 -77.09 -37.43
N VAL A 329 14.26 -77.23 -36.69
CA VAL A 329 12.93 -77.42 -37.22
C VAL A 329 12.19 -76.08 -37.12
N GLU A 330 11.83 -75.52 -38.27
CA GLU A 330 11.04 -74.31 -38.32
C GLU A 330 9.58 -74.64 -38.04
N LYS A 331 8.87 -73.68 -37.38
CA LYS A 331 7.43 -73.77 -37.24
C LYS A 331 6.76 -73.11 -38.42
N ASP A 332 5.63 -73.65 -38.87
CA ASP A 332 4.77 -73.02 -39.84
C ASP A 332 4.00 -71.82 -39.15
N GLU A 333 3.25 -71.06 -39.94
CA GLU A 333 2.44 -69.90 -39.44
C GLU A 333 1.36 -70.37 -38.45
N GLU A 334 1.04 -71.65 -38.41
CA GLU A 334 0.05 -72.26 -37.51
C GLU A 334 0.73 -72.87 -36.24
N GLY A 335 2.05 -72.75 -36.12
CA GLY A 335 2.85 -73.22 -34.98
C GLY A 335 3.18 -74.72 -34.99
N ASN A 336 2.91 -75.41 -36.10
CA ASN A 336 3.24 -76.82 -36.23
C ASN A 336 4.69 -77.00 -36.70
N SER A 337 5.38 -78.01 -36.18
CA SER A 337 6.75 -78.30 -36.57
C SER A 337 6.84 -78.79 -38.02
N LYS A 338 7.53 -78.09 -38.89
CA LYS A 338 7.80 -78.46 -40.25
C LYS A 338 9.07 -79.33 -40.28
N LEU A 339 8.92 -80.64 -40.51
CA LEU A 339 10.08 -81.52 -40.69
C LEU A 339 10.75 -81.15 -42.01
N PRO A 340 12.12 -81.09 -42.08
CA PRO A 340 12.84 -80.86 -43.31
C PRO A 340 12.53 -81.93 -44.30
N GLU A 341 12.19 -81.60 -45.57
CA GLU A 341 12.07 -82.51 -46.66
C GLU A 341 13.45 -83.23 -46.92
N ASN A 342 13.45 -84.56 -47.10
CA ASN A 342 14.65 -85.36 -47.31
C ASN A 342 15.43 -85.01 -48.58
#